data_6788a4c5b3dc2d51bbed1a77c4871649
#
_entry.id   6788a4c5b3dc2d51bbed1a77c4871649
#
_cell.length_a   1.000
_cell.length_b   1.000
_cell.length_c   1.000
_cell.angle_alpha   90.00
_cell.angle_beta   90.00
_cell.angle_gamma   90.00
#
_symmetry.space_group_name_H-M   'P 1'
#
loop_
_entity.id
_entity.type
_entity.pdbx_description
1 polymer ?
#
loop_
_entity_poly.entity_id
_entity_poly.type
_entity_poly.pdbx_seq_one_letter_code
_entity_poly.pdbx_strand_id
1 'polypeptide(L)'
;YPGTAYQGQGFFAPEKVFKGEEFTILENTQGSWDADKVNPEEVEYLNKIIQYCKEKDIEFIMVYLPVTGKQIQKDGSADEIHQFFAEIARNGGVQFWDFLNYRNLVEEYTNDKFKDAHHLNKEGGIQFSNTFVEIYQAYKRGEDLTQYFGEHCDYYQQQ
;
A
#
# COMPACT_ATOMS: atom_id res chain seq x y z
N TYR A 1 21.60 3.41 -14.22
CA TYR A 1 20.51 2.45 -14.46
C TYR A 1 20.40 2.24 -15.96
N PRO A 2 20.50 1.01 -16.47
CA PRO A 2 20.42 0.76 -17.89
C PRO A 2 18.98 0.85 -18.37
N GLY A 3 18.73 1.64 -19.41
CA GLY A 3 17.57 1.54 -20.24
C GLY A 3 16.54 2.65 -20.08
N THR A 4 15.50 2.52 -20.89
CA THR A 4 14.39 3.47 -21.07
C THR A 4 13.39 3.51 -19.89
N ALA A 5 13.53 2.64 -18.88
CA ALA A 5 12.60 2.55 -17.75
C ALA A 5 12.79 3.66 -16.70
N TYR A 6 13.97 4.29 -16.62
CA TYR A 6 14.19 5.41 -15.70
C TYR A 6 13.65 6.72 -16.30
N GLN A 7 12.73 7.35 -15.59
CA GLN A 7 12.02 8.56 -16.04
C GLN A 7 12.48 9.84 -15.31
N GLY A 8 13.50 9.75 -14.48
CA GLY A 8 14.02 10.87 -13.68
C GLY A 8 13.46 10.90 -12.24
N GLN A 9 14.09 11.70 -11.38
CA GLN A 9 13.69 11.94 -9.98
C GLN A 9 13.43 10.66 -9.15
N GLY A 10 14.17 9.57 -9.45
CA GLY A 10 13.97 8.29 -8.77
C GLY A 10 12.84 7.41 -9.34
N PHE A 11 12.05 7.91 -10.29
CA PHE A 11 10.96 7.15 -10.88
C PHE A 11 11.47 6.13 -11.90
N PHE A 12 11.18 4.86 -11.64
CA PHE A 12 11.50 3.74 -12.50
C PHE A 12 10.21 3.09 -13.01
N ALA A 13 9.97 3.17 -14.31
CA ALA A 13 8.72 2.78 -14.94
C ALA A 13 8.93 1.66 -15.98
N PRO A 14 9.12 0.40 -15.57
CA PRO A 14 9.29 -0.73 -16.49
C PRO A 14 7.97 -1.02 -17.23
N GLU A 15 8.08 -1.35 -18.51
CA GLU A 15 6.94 -1.75 -19.35
C GLU A 15 6.58 -3.25 -19.23
N LYS A 16 7.39 -4.02 -18.49
CA LYS A 16 7.15 -5.45 -18.28
C LYS A 16 5.81 -5.68 -17.60
N VAL A 17 5.06 -6.66 -18.08
CA VAL A 17 3.78 -7.10 -17.51
C VAL A 17 3.98 -8.41 -16.77
N PHE A 18 3.44 -8.51 -15.55
CA PHE A 18 3.40 -9.74 -14.77
C PHE A 18 2.39 -10.72 -15.39
N LYS A 19 2.84 -11.96 -15.58
CA LYS A 19 2.04 -13.06 -16.17
C LYS A 19 1.82 -14.19 -15.14
N GLY A 20 1.53 -13.80 -13.90
CA GLY A 20 1.15 -14.75 -12.86
C GLY A 20 -0.32 -15.12 -12.92
N GLU A 21 -0.74 -15.96 -12.00
CA GLU A 21 -2.14 -16.25 -11.77
C GLU A 21 -2.86 -14.99 -11.29
N GLU A 22 -4.06 -14.75 -11.81
CA GLU A 22 -4.93 -13.65 -11.41
C GLU A 22 -5.88 -14.14 -10.32
N PHE A 23 -6.01 -13.37 -9.25
CA PHE A 23 -6.94 -13.63 -8.17
C PHE A 23 -7.95 -12.48 -8.09
N THR A 24 -9.20 -12.81 -7.89
CA THR A 24 -10.27 -11.82 -7.65
C THR A 24 -10.80 -11.91 -6.22
N ILE A 25 -10.59 -13.05 -5.59
CA ILE A 25 -11.02 -13.35 -4.21
C ILE A 25 -9.92 -14.18 -3.56
N LEU A 26 -9.59 -13.87 -2.32
CA LEU A 26 -8.69 -14.66 -1.49
C LEU A 26 -9.37 -14.94 -0.14
N GLU A 27 -9.01 -16.06 0.47
CA GLU A 27 -9.34 -16.30 1.87
C GLU A 27 -8.36 -15.52 2.75
N ASN A 28 -8.88 -14.89 3.81
CA ASN A 28 -8.02 -14.31 4.84
C ASN A 28 -7.38 -15.44 5.64
N THR A 29 -6.20 -15.86 5.20
CA THR A 29 -5.42 -16.91 5.83
C THR A 29 -4.35 -16.32 6.72
N GLN A 30 -4.11 -16.97 7.87
CA GLN A 30 -2.98 -16.61 8.70
C GLN A 30 -1.69 -16.92 7.93
N GLY A 31 -0.92 -15.88 7.63
CA GLY A 31 0.37 -16.00 6.93
C GLY A 31 1.53 -16.23 7.88
N SER A 32 2.73 -15.98 7.34
CA SER A 32 3.97 -16.07 8.11
C SER A 32 4.33 -14.81 8.89
N TRP A 33 3.60 -13.73 8.67
CA TRP A 33 3.83 -12.46 9.36
C TRP A 33 3.38 -12.56 10.83
N ASP A 34 4.16 -11.95 11.71
CA ASP A 34 3.96 -12.02 13.14
C ASP A 34 4.48 -10.72 13.75
N ALA A 35 3.61 -9.96 14.41
CA ALA A 35 3.95 -8.69 15.03
C ALA A 35 5.07 -8.82 16.07
N ASP A 36 5.12 -9.94 16.79
CA ASP A 36 6.14 -10.19 17.83
C ASP A 36 7.55 -10.41 17.24
N LYS A 37 7.64 -10.67 15.94
CA LYS A 37 8.90 -10.83 15.20
C LYS A 37 9.37 -9.57 14.51
N VAL A 38 8.57 -8.51 14.53
CA VAL A 38 8.98 -7.21 13.99
C VAL A 38 10.12 -6.68 14.83
N ASN A 39 11.21 -6.26 14.17
CA ASN A 39 12.35 -5.71 14.86
C ASN A 39 11.96 -4.41 15.60
N PRO A 40 12.04 -4.36 16.94
CA PRO A 40 11.64 -3.18 17.70
C PRO A 40 12.44 -1.92 17.36
N GLU A 41 13.70 -2.05 16.90
CA GLU A 41 14.50 -0.92 16.45
C GLU A 41 13.92 -0.27 15.18
N GLU A 42 13.35 -1.06 14.27
CA GLU A 42 12.71 -0.53 13.04
C GLU A 42 11.46 0.28 13.40
N VAL A 43 10.66 -0.23 14.35
CA VAL A 43 9.49 0.51 14.86
C VAL A 43 9.92 1.79 15.57
N GLU A 44 11.00 1.73 16.37
CA GLU A 44 11.56 2.93 17.04
C GLU A 44 12.02 3.97 16.02
N TYR A 45 12.70 3.57 14.94
CA TYR A 45 13.11 4.50 13.89
C TYR A 45 11.92 5.09 13.13
N LEU A 46 10.88 4.31 12.84
CA LEU A 46 9.65 4.83 12.24
C LEU A 46 9.01 5.89 13.14
N ASN A 47 8.90 5.61 14.44
CA ASN A 47 8.37 6.58 15.40
C ASN A 47 9.24 7.86 15.49
N LYS A 48 10.57 7.74 15.40
CA LYS A 48 11.48 8.90 15.34
C LYS A 48 11.26 9.74 14.07
N ILE A 49 11.02 9.09 12.93
CA ILE A 49 10.72 9.79 11.68
C ILE A 49 9.39 10.56 11.81
N ILE A 50 8.36 9.92 12.34
CA ILE A 50 7.05 10.54 12.58
C ILE A 50 7.22 11.77 13.49
N GLN A 51 7.92 11.61 14.62
CA GLN A 51 8.15 12.68 15.56
C GLN A 51 8.95 13.83 14.93
N TYR A 52 10.01 13.53 14.18
CA TYR A 52 10.80 14.53 13.47
C TYR A 52 9.96 15.34 12.47
N CYS A 53 9.10 14.67 11.70
CA CYS A 53 8.20 15.33 10.76
C CYS A 53 7.26 16.29 11.49
N LYS A 54 6.68 15.86 12.61
CA LYS A 54 5.81 16.71 13.45
C LYS A 54 6.54 17.93 13.99
N GLU A 55 7.78 17.77 14.48
CA GLU A 55 8.59 18.88 15.01
C GLU A 55 8.99 19.88 13.93
N LYS A 56 9.04 19.45 12.68
CA LYS A 56 9.39 20.29 11.52
C LYS A 56 8.19 20.79 10.72
N ASP A 57 6.97 20.52 11.20
CA ASP A 57 5.73 20.85 10.46
C ASP A 57 5.71 20.24 9.05
N ILE A 58 6.24 19.01 8.92
CA ILE A 58 6.22 18.25 7.70
C ILE A 58 5.03 17.28 7.75
N GLU A 59 4.16 17.36 6.76
CA GLU A 59 3.07 16.39 6.60
C GLU A 59 3.64 15.02 6.27
N PHE A 60 3.31 14.02 7.08
CA PHE A 60 3.78 12.65 6.92
C PHE A 60 2.58 11.71 6.76
N ILE A 61 2.57 10.96 5.69
CA ILE A 61 1.55 9.97 5.39
C ILE A 61 2.24 8.61 5.20
N MET A 62 1.85 7.61 5.98
CA MET A 62 2.26 6.23 5.76
C MET A 62 1.44 5.64 4.63
N VAL A 63 2.08 4.93 3.72
CA VAL A 63 1.39 4.32 2.56
C VAL A 63 1.85 2.88 2.38
N TYR A 64 0.90 1.95 2.31
CA TYR A 64 1.14 0.60 1.82
C TYR A 64 0.70 0.53 0.36
N LEU A 65 1.63 0.17 -0.53
CA LEU A 65 1.38 0.16 -1.98
C LEU A 65 0.59 -1.07 -2.41
N PRO A 66 -0.16 -0.99 -3.53
CA PRO A 66 -0.79 -2.16 -4.13
C PRO A 66 0.24 -3.24 -4.46
N VAL A 67 -0.13 -4.49 -4.21
CA VAL A 67 0.58 -5.68 -4.68
C VAL A 67 -0.42 -6.65 -5.33
N THR A 68 0.07 -7.64 -6.07
CA THR A 68 -0.82 -8.61 -6.72
C THR A 68 -1.51 -9.51 -5.71
N GLY A 69 -2.71 -10.03 -6.05
CA GLY A 69 -3.39 -11.05 -5.25
C GLY A 69 -2.51 -12.29 -4.98
N LYS A 70 -1.63 -12.64 -5.93
CA LYS A 70 -0.63 -13.71 -5.73
C LYS A 70 0.33 -13.41 -4.57
N GLN A 71 0.74 -12.16 -4.41
CA GLN A 71 1.61 -11.78 -3.29
C GLN A 71 0.85 -11.84 -1.98
N ILE A 72 -0.38 -11.31 -1.95
CA ILE A 72 -1.24 -11.36 -0.76
C ILE A 72 -1.52 -12.81 -0.35
N GLN A 73 -1.84 -13.69 -1.30
CA GLN A 73 -2.03 -15.13 -1.03
C GLN A 73 -0.78 -15.76 -0.41
N LYS A 74 0.39 -15.39 -0.90
CA LYS A 74 1.67 -15.93 -0.40
C LYS A 74 2.00 -15.44 1.01
N ASP A 75 1.80 -14.16 1.26
CA ASP A 75 2.18 -13.53 2.54
C ASP A 75 1.12 -13.82 3.61
N GLY A 76 -0.16 -13.87 3.25
CA GLY A 76 -1.27 -13.94 4.20
C GLY A 76 -1.31 -12.72 5.13
N SER A 77 -2.14 -12.77 6.15
CA SER A 77 -2.14 -11.81 7.27
C SER A 77 -2.26 -10.32 6.87
N ALA A 78 -2.90 -9.99 5.73
CA ALA A 78 -2.99 -8.60 5.27
C ALA A 78 -3.70 -7.70 6.30
N ASP A 79 -4.77 -8.20 6.91
CA ASP A 79 -5.52 -7.43 7.91
C ASP A 79 -4.72 -7.24 9.22
N GLU A 80 -3.93 -8.23 9.64
CA GLU A 80 -3.05 -8.11 10.81
C GLU A 80 -1.92 -7.12 10.57
N ILE A 81 -1.33 -7.12 9.35
CA ILE A 81 -0.33 -6.13 8.93
C ILE A 81 -0.95 -4.74 8.93
N HIS A 82 -2.16 -4.61 8.38
CA HIS A 82 -2.91 -3.35 8.40
C HIS A 82 -3.07 -2.83 9.82
N GLN A 83 -3.59 -3.65 10.72
CA GLN A 83 -3.86 -3.27 12.11
C GLN A 83 -2.59 -2.79 12.82
N PHE A 84 -1.46 -3.49 12.62
CA PHE A 84 -0.18 -3.13 13.20
C PHE A 84 0.28 -1.73 12.78
N PHE A 85 0.29 -1.43 11.47
CA PHE A 85 0.71 -0.12 10.98
C PHE A 85 -0.33 0.99 11.25
N ALA A 86 -1.63 0.65 11.23
CA ALA A 86 -2.68 1.58 11.61
C ALA A 86 -2.56 2.00 13.08
N GLU A 87 -2.14 1.10 13.97
CA GLU A 87 -1.88 1.44 15.37
C GLU A 87 -0.70 2.39 15.51
N ILE A 88 0.42 2.14 14.81
CA ILE A 88 1.58 3.04 14.80
C ILE A 88 1.18 4.44 14.30
N ALA A 89 0.45 4.51 13.20
CA ALA A 89 -0.01 5.77 12.63
C ALA A 89 -0.94 6.54 13.58
N ARG A 90 -1.91 5.84 14.19
CA ARG A 90 -2.83 6.41 15.18
C ARG A 90 -2.08 6.97 16.38
N ASN A 91 -1.12 6.19 16.94
CA ASN A 91 -0.30 6.62 18.08
C ASN A 91 0.61 7.79 17.70
N GLY A 92 1.11 7.80 16.47
CA GLY A 92 1.91 8.89 15.91
C GLY A 92 1.08 10.12 15.51
N GLY A 93 -0.25 10.02 15.40
CA GLY A 93 -1.13 11.09 14.93
C GLY A 93 -0.89 11.46 13.46
N VAL A 94 -0.61 10.46 12.63
CA VAL A 94 -0.39 10.60 11.18
C VAL A 94 -1.38 9.75 10.39
N GLN A 95 -1.51 10.01 9.08
CA GLN A 95 -2.36 9.20 8.21
C GLN A 95 -1.65 7.88 7.86
N PHE A 96 -2.45 6.82 7.71
CA PHE A 96 -2.03 5.56 7.07
C PHE A 96 -3.02 5.22 5.97
N TRP A 97 -2.54 5.16 4.74
CA TRP A 97 -3.31 4.81 3.56
C TRP A 97 -2.84 3.45 3.05
N ASP A 98 -3.62 2.44 3.40
CA ASP A 98 -3.33 1.08 3.00
C ASP A 98 -4.08 0.74 1.71
N PHE A 99 -3.35 0.66 0.60
CA PHE A 99 -3.94 0.34 -0.68
C PHE A 99 -4.29 -1.14 -0.84
N LEU A 100 -3.99 -2.02 0.14
CA LEU A 100 -4.62 -3.34 0.18
C LEU A 100 -6.09 -3.25 0.57
N ASN A 101 -6.45 -2.22 1.35
CA ASN A 101 -7.82 -1.91 1.73
C ASN A 101 -8.52 -0.92 0.78
N TYR A 102 -7.87 -0.54 -0.33
CA TYR A 102 -8.49 0.31 -1.35
C TYR A 102 -9.63 -0.44 -2.03
N ARG A 103 -10.84 0.14 -2.02
CA ARG A 103 -12.11 -0.53 -2.39
C ARG A 103 -12.18 -1.03 -3.83
N ASN A 104 -11.34 -0.50 -4.70
CA ASN A 104 -11.27 -0.90 -6.11
C ASN A 104 -9.94 -1.60 -6.42
N LEU A 105 -9.22 -2.10 -5.43
CA LEU A 105 -7.92 -2.74 -5.64
C LEU A 105 -8.01 -3.89 -6.64
N VAL A 106 -8.95 -4.80 -6.44
CA VAL A 106 -9.12 -5.99 -7.29
C VAL A 106 -9.49 -5.62 -8.72
N GLU A 107 -10.36 -4.61 -8.89
CA GLU A 107 -10.85 -4.20 -10.19
C GLU A 107 -9.81 -3.38 -10.97
N GLU A 108 -9.11 -2.48 -10.28
CA GLU A 108 -8.24 -1.48 -10.93
C GLU A 108 -6.78 -1.93 -11.03
N TYR A 109 -6.30 -2.83 -10.14
CA TYR A 109 -4.91 -3.27 -10.08
C TYR A 109 -4.75 -4.74 -10.45
N THR A 110 -5.21 -5.08 -11.64
CA THR A 110 -5.02 -6.40 -12.25
C THR A 110 -3.55 -6.64 -12.62
N ASN A 111 -3.16 -7.88 -12.91
CA ASN A 111 -1.76 -8.28 -13.13
C ASN A 111 -1.04 -7.47 -14.23
N ASP A 112 -1.79 -6.89 -15.18
CA ASP A 112 -1.24 -6.03 -16.22
C ASP A 112 -0.68 -4.69 -15.69
N LYS A 113 -1.06 -4.29 -14.48
CA LYS A 113 -0.53 -3.09 -13.78
C LYS A 113 0.79 -3.36 -13.05
N PHE A 114 1.27 -4.59 -13.05
CA PHE A 114 2.49 -4.98 -12.33
C PHE A 114 3.58 -5.49 -13.29
N LYS A 115 4.85 -5.30 -12.91
CA LYS A 115 6.00 -5.92 -13.59
C LYS A 115 6.36 -7.29 -13.02
N ASP A 116 6.05 -7.52 -11.76
CA ASP A 116 6.20 -8.74 -10.98
C ASP A 116 5.18 -8.73 -9.83
N ALA A 117 5.21 -9.71 -8.94
CA ALA A 117 4.21 -9.83 -7.88
C ALA A 117 4.17 -8.64 -6.89
N HIS A 118 5.23 -7.85 -6.78
CA HIS A 118 5.39 -6.80 -5.76
C HIS A 118 5.42 -5.39 -6.30
N HIS A 119 5.73 -5.20 -7.59
CA HIS A 119 6.05 -3.88 -8.10
C HIS A 119 5.14 -3.50 -9.25
N LEU A 120 4.58 -2.31 -9.17
CA LEU A 120 3.86 -1.71 -10.28
C LEU A 120 4.77 -1.55 -11.51
N ASN A 121 4.21 -1.73 -12.68
CA ASN A 121 4.84 -1.33 -13.93
C ASN A 121 4.52 0.13 -14.26
N LYS A 122 4.86 0.60 -15.46
CA LYS A 122 4.60 1.97 -15.89
C LYS A 122 3.13 2.36 -15.79
N GLU A 123 2.24 1.52 -16.29
CA GLU A 123 0.79 1.78 -16.29
C GLU A 123 0.23 1.79 -14.87
N GLY A 124 0.59 0.80 -14.06
CA GLY A 124 0.20 0.75 -12.66
C GLY A 124 0.73 1.93 -11.84
N GLY A 125 1.97 2.36 -12.10
CA GLY A 125 2.55 3.53 -11.44
C GLY A 125 1.83 4.84 -11.81
N ILE A 126 1.43 5.01 -13.07
CA ILE A 126 0.63 6.17 -13.50
C ILE A 126 -0.74 6.14 -12.83
N GLN A 127 -1.42 4.98 -12.86
CA GLN A 127 -2.72 4.82 -12.21
C GLN A 127 -2.63 5.11 -10.72
N PHE A 128 -1.67 4.50 -10.01
CA PHE A 128 -1.46 4.77 -8.59
C PHE A 128 -1.25 6.25 -8.28
N SER A 129 -0.43 6.94 -9.08
CA SER A 129 -0.17 8.37 -8.89
C SER A 129 -1.45 9.20 -9.03
N ASN A 130 -2.31 8.88 -10.00
CA ASN A 130 -3.58 9.58 -10.19
C ASN A 130 -4.54 9.33 -9.02
N THR A 131 -4.72 8.06 -8.62
CA THR A 131 -5.55 7.68 -7.46
C THR A 131 -5.03 8.32 -6.17
N PHE A 132 -3.71 8.30 -5.96
CA PHE A 132 -3.11 8.93 -4.79
C PHE A 132 -3.38 10.44 -4.74
N VAL A 133 -3.23 11.14 -5.86
CA VAL A 133 -3.50 12.59 -5.94
C VAL A 133 -4.97 12.89 -5.66
N GLU A 134 -5.90 12.08 -6.18
CA GLU A 134 -7.33 12.23 -5.91
C GLU A 134 -7.63 12.10 -4.42
N ILE A 135 -7.14 11.03 -3.79
CA ILE A 135 -7.31 10.78 -2.35
C ILE A 135 -6.66 11.90 -1.53
N TYR A 136 -5.45 12.34 -1.90
CA TYR A 136 -4.77 13.44 -1.23
C TYR A 136 -5.56 14.75 -1.31
N GLN A 137 -6.16 15.05 -2.45
CA GLN A 137 -7.01 16.23 -2.60
C GLN A 137 -8.28 16.13 -1.75
N ALA A 138 -8.92 14.96 -1.70
CA ALA A 138 -10.07 14.71 -0.82
C ALA A 138 -9.68 14.91 0.65
N TYR A 139 -8.56 14.34 1.07
CA TYR A 139 -8.00 14.53 2.40
C TYR A 139 -7.77 16.02 2.73
N LYS A 140 -7.16 16.78 1.82
CA LYS A 140 -6.90 18.22 2.01
C LYS A 140 -8.19 19.06 2.10
N ARG A 141 -9.30 18.57 1.52
CA ARG A 141 -10.65 19.18 1.68
C ARG A 141 -11.35 18.75 2.97
N GLY A 142 -10.77 17.83 3.75
CA GLY A 142 -11.37 17.28 4.97
C GLY A 142 -12.52 16.29 4.68
N GLU A 143 -12.54 15.67 3.51
CA GLU A 143 -13.54 14.66 3.15
C GLU A 143 -13.28 13.33 3.88
N ASP A 144 -14.34 12.57 4.10
CA ASP A 144 -14.26 11.23 4.65
C ASP A 144 -13.61 10.28 3.64
N LEU A 145 -12.51 9.65 4.03
CA LEU A 145 -11.77 8.72 3.18
C LEU A 145 -12.31 7.28 3.22
N THR A 146 -13.33 6.99 4.00
CA THR A 146 -13.98 5.65 4.01
C THR A 146 -14.62 5.29 2.68
N GLN A 147 -14.89 6.28 1.82
CA GLN A 147 -15.30 6.06 0.44
C GLN A 147 -14.20 5.39 -0.41
N TYR A 148 -12.93 5.58 -0.06
CA TYR A 148 -11.76 5.00 -0.76
C TYR A 148 -11.24 3.73 -0.09
N PHE A 149 -11.27 3.67 1.22
CA PHE A 149 -10.66 2.58 1.99
C PHE A 149 -11.71 1.80 2.79
N GLY A 150 -11.67 0.47 2.67
CA GLY A 150 -12.43 -0.46 3.50
C GLY A 150 -11.72 -0.78 4.83
N GLU A 151 -12.38 -1.58 5.66
CA GLU A 151 -11.81 -2.07 6.93
C GLU A 151 -10.89 -3.28 6.73
N HIS A 152 -11.02 -3.97 5.59
CA HIS A 152 -10.30 -5.19 5.26
C HIS A 152 -9.66 -5.10 3.87
N CYS A 153 -8.70 -5.97 3.63
CA CYS A 153 -8.11 -6.13 2.30
C CYS A 153 -9.19 -6.42 1.26
N ASP A 154 -9.17 -5.69 0.14
CA ASP A 154 -10.20 -5.77 -0.91
C ASP A 154 -10.31 -7.15 -1.55
N TYR A 155 -9.25 -7.98 -1.51
CA TYR A 155 -9.29 -9.37 -1.95
C TYR A 155 -10.06 -10.30 -1.02
N TYR A 156 -10.28 -9.90 0.24
CA TYR A 156 -11.02 -10.71 1.19
C TYR A 156 -12.51 -10.43 1.06
N GLN A 157 -13.29 -11.45 0.73
CA GLN A 157 -14.74 -11.27 0.78
C GLN A 157 -15.15 -11.04 2.22
N GLN A 158 -15.99 -10.03 2.44
CA GLN A 158 -16.72 -9.91 3.68
C GLN A 158 -17.62 -11.16 3.82
N GLN A 159 -17.29 -12.00 4.79
CA GLN A 159 -18.16 -13.10 5.19
C GLN A 159 -19.36 -12.56 5.98
#